data_2994308d10773133121427717c743650
#
_entry.id   2994308d10773133121427717c743650
#
_cell.length_a   1.000
_cell.length_b   1.000
_cell.length_c   1.000
_cell.angle_alpha   90.00
_cell.angle_beta   90.00
_cell.angle_gamma   90.00
#
_symmetry.space_group_name_H-M   'P 1'
#
loop_
_entity.id
_entity.type
_entity.pdbx_description
1 polymer ?
#
loop_
_entity_poly.entity_id
_entity_poly.type
_entity_poly.pdbx_seq_one_letter_code
_entity_poly.pdbx_strand_id
1 'polypeptide(L)'
;VVAYDSIDKIHKVYDQYAVCTDGFIVSSSAAKAILEMVDHEIKRPIISFEIDSTGVYRSILNLLLRNRNLNMNRGILDFMIPLEIGVTANDYLNLMDSDYEQYPIDIWSKNLSKDSIKTLETQIVNEILRLWNMDAIDIVLCQYSNIVPILEKHNIPYEYAIETPVFLENVVKKFMYLISLDHMHENLPVMINVAA
;
A
#
# COMPACT_ATOMS: atom_id res chain seq x y z
N VAL A 1 -16.08 3.71 5.35
CA VAL A 1 -14.63 3.60 5.61
C VAL A 1 -14.46 3.29 7.08
N VAL A 2 -13.68 2.26 7.40
CA VAL A 2 -13.37 1.85 8.77
C VAL A 2 -11.86 2.00 8.98
N ALA A 3 -11.48 2.76 9.99
CA ALA A 3 -10.08 2.92 10.38
C ALA A 3 -9.68 1.82 11.36
N TYR A 4 -8.41 1.42 11.34
CA TYR A 4 -7.81 0.53 12.33
C TYR A 4 -6.51 1.17 12.86
N ASP A 5 -6.31 1.09 14.17
CA ASP A 5 -5.20 1.77 14.86
C ASP A 5 -3.86 1.04 14.72
N SER A 6 -3.91 -0.24 14.42
CA SER A 6 -2.73 -1.06 14.21
C SER A 6 -3.05 -2.27 13.36
N ILE A 7 -2.05 -2.72 12.63
CA ILE A 7 -2.13 -3.90 11.77
C ILE A 7 -2.56 -5.16 12.53
N ASP A 8 -2.30 -5.21 13.84
CA ASP A 8 -2.71 -6.31 14.72
C ASP A 8 -4.22 -6.43 14.90
N LYS A 9 -4.95 -5.35 14.63
CA LYS A 9 -6.40 -5.30 14.84
C LYS A 9 -7.18 -5.48 13.53
N ILE A 10 -6.51 -5.46 12.38
CA ILE A 10 -7.19 -5.47 11.08
C ILE A 10 -8.07 -6.71 10.89
N HIS A 11 -7.65 -7.89 11.36
CA HIS A 11 -8.43 -9.12 11.29
C HIS A 11 -9.74 -9.03 12.08
N LYS A 12 -9.74 -8.36 13.24
CA LYS A 12 -10.97 -8.16 14.04
C LYS A 12 -11.97 -7.26 13.33
N VAL A 13 -11.46 -6.24 12.62
CA VAL A 13 -12.28 -5.36 11.80
C VAL A 13 -12.87 -6.17 10.64
N TYR A 14 -12.07 -7.00 9.97
CA TYR A 14 -12.54 -7.89 8.91
C TYR A 14 -13.68 -8.79 9.42
N ASP A 15 -13.45 -9.56 10.49
CA ASP A 15 -14.42 -10.53 11.02
C ASP A 15 -15.74 -9.83 11.45
N GLN A 16 -15.63 -8.64 12.01
CA GLN A 16 -16.79 -7.86 12.43
C GLN A 16 -17.69 -7.47 11.24
N TYR A 17 -17.09 -7.15 10.09
CA TYR A 17 -17.83 -6.64 8.93
C TYR A 17 -18.10 -7.70 7.85
N ALA A 18 -17.40 -8.82 7.83
CA ALA A 18 -17.56 -9.89 6.84
C ALA A 18 -18.99 -10.44 6.79
N VAL A 19 -19.73 -10.38 7.90
CA VAL A 19 -21.12 -10.83 8.00
C VAL A 19 -22.11 -9.93 7.26
N CYS A 20 -21.74 -8.69 6.97
CA CYS A 20 -22.66 -7.69 6.38
C CYS A 20 -22.08 -6.98 5.13
N THR A 21 -20.97 -7.45 4.60
CA THR A 21 -20.34 -6.91 3.38
C THR A 21 -20.03 -8.01 2.39
N ASP A 22 -20.00 -7.68 1.11
CA ASP A 22 -19.69 -8.62 0.03
C ASP A 22 -18.19 -8.69 -0.26
N GLY A 23 -17.37 -7.80 0.34
CA GLY A 23 -15.92 -7.80 0.18
C GLY A 23 -15.26 -6.59 0.81
N PHE A 24 -13.93 -6.52 0.68
CA PHE A 24 -13.11 -5.49 1.31
C PHE A 24 -12.13 -4.87 0.31
N ILE A 25 -12.01 -3.55 0.39
CA ILE A 25 -10.92 -2.81 -0.22
C ILE A 25 -10.04 -2.31 0.93
N VAL A 26 -8.78 -2.70 0.93
CA VAL A 26 -7.81 -2.33 1.97
C VAL A 26 -6.75 -1.38 1.43
N SER A 27 -6.19 -0.57 2.30
CA SER A 27 -5.30 0.54 1.92
C SER A 27 -3.91 0.11 1.45
N SER A 28 -3.52 -1.16 1.60
CA SER A 28 -2.20 -1.64 1.19
C SER A 28 -2.17 -3.15 0.93
N SER A 29 -1.20 -3.61 0.13
CA SER A 29 -0.90 -5.04 -0.05
C SER A 29 -0.50 -5.71 1.25
N ALA A 30 0.16 -5.00 2.16
CA ALA A 30 0.50 -5.51 3.48
C ALA A 30 -0.76 -5.85 4.30
N ALA A 31 -1.74 -4.96 4.32
CA ALA A 31 -3.02 -5.20 4.99
C ALA A 31 -3.77 -6.38 4.35
N LYS A 32 -3.78 -6.47 3.02
CA LYS A 32 -4.35 -7.61 2.29
C LYS A 32 -3.66 -8.91 2.66
N ALA A 33 -2.33 -8.96 2.59
CA ALA A 33 -1.55 -10.15 2.90
C ALA A 33 -1.80 -10.65 4.33
N ILE A 34 -1.91 -9.76 5.31
CA ILE A 34 -2.24 -10.13 6.69
C ILE A 34 -3.62 -10.76 6.80
N LEU A 35 -4.61 -10.19 6.12
CA LEU A 35 -5.96 -10.76 6.13
C LEU A 35 -6.00 -12.13 5.45
N GLU A 36 -5.25 -12.32 4.37
CA GLU A 36 -5.16 -13.60 3.65
C GLU A 36 -4.38 -14.69 4.43
N MET A 37 -3.53 -14.32 5.40
CA MET A 37 -2.81 -15.26 6.27
C MET A 37 -3.68 -15.84 7.40
N VAL A 38 -4.78 -15.17 7.73
CA VAL A 38 -5.68 -15.60 8.81
C VAL A 38 -6.80 -16.43 8.22
N ASP A 39 -7.12 -17.54 8.87
CA ASP A 39 -8.28 -18.34 8.50
C ASP A 39 -9.54 -17.71 9.10
N HIS A 40 -10.32 -17.06 8.24
CA HIS A 40 -11.56 -16.40 8.61
C HIS A 40 -12.75 -17.36 8.46
N GLU A 41 -13.70 -17.30 9.38
CA GLU A 41 -14.94 -18.09 9.30
C GLU A 41 -15.76 -17.74 8.03
N ILE A 42 -15.80 -16.43 7.72
CA ILE A 42 -16.44 -15.92 6.50
C ILE A 42 -15.36 -15.37 5.58
N LYS A 43 -15.18 -16.01 4.42
CA LYS A 43 -14.23 -15.55 3.41
C LYS A 43 -14.94 -14.62 2.44
N ARG A 44 -14.38 -13.43 2.29
CA ARG A 44 -14.87 -12.41 1.35
C ARG A 44 -13.73 -11.95 0.43
N PRO A 45 -14.02 -11.55 -0.80
CA PRO A 45 -13.03 -10.98 -1.70
C PRO A 45 -12.30 -9.79 -1.08
N ILE A 46 -10.97 -9.79 -1.16
CA ILE A 46 -10.12 -8.71 -0.65
C ILE A 46 -9.29 -8.17 -1.81
N ILE A 47 -9.32 -6.86 -2.01
CA ILE A 47 -8.44 -6.16 -2.93
C ILE A 47 -7.66 -5.08 -2.20
N SER A 48 -6.39 -4.95 -2.49
CA SER A 48 -5.58 -3.82 -2.02
C SER A 48 -5.65 -2.66 -3.01
N PHE A 49 -5.46 -1.50 -2.46
CA PHE A 49 -5.47 -0.23 -3.13
C PHE A 49 -4.09 0.39 -2.89
N GLU A 50 -3.33 0.51 -3.95
CA GLU A 50 -1.97 1.02 -3.93
C GLU A 50 -1.81 2.08 -4.99
N ILE A 51 -0.94 3.05 -4.70
CA ILE A 51 -0.63 4.05 -5.69
C ILE A 51 0.12 3.42 -6.86
N ASP A 52 -0.32 3.72 -8.08
CA ASP A 52 0.40 3.35 -9.29
C ASP A 52 1.53 4.35 -9.60
N SER A 53 2.41 3.97 -10.52
CA SER A 53 3.50 4.84 -10.97
C SER A 53 3.01 6.20 -11.48
N THR A 54 1.85 6.23 -12.14
CA THR A 54 1.23 7.48 -12.64
C THR A 54 0.88 8.41 -11.48
N GLY A 55 0.34 7.86 -10.39
CA GLY A 55 0.06 8.62 -9.18
C GLY A 55 1.32 9.17 -8.52
N VAL A 56 2.41 8.37 -8.46
CA VAL A 56 3.70 8.82 -7.96
C VAL A 56 4.26 9.97 -8.80
N TYR A 57 4.30 9.82 -10.13
CA TYR A 57 4.75 10.89 -11.03
C TYR A 57 3.92 12.17 -10.87
N ARG A 58 2.60 12.04 -10.77
CA ARG A 58 1.70 13.17 -10.54
C ARG A 58 2.00 13.87 -9.23
N SER A 59 2.27 13.13 -8.17
CA SER A 59 2.60 13.69 -6.86
C SER A 59 3.94 14.42 -6.89
N ILE A 60 4.97 13.83 -7.51
CA ILE A 60 6.26 14.47 -7.73
C ILE A 60 6.10 15.76 -8.55
N LEU A 61 5.34 15.72 -9.65
CA LEU A 61 5.09 16.90 -10.47
C LEU A 61 4.37 18.01 -9.69
N ASN A 62 3.37 17.66 -8.87
CA ASN A 62 2.67 18.62 -8.03
C ASN A 62 3.61 19.28 -7.01
N LEU A 63 4.51 18.51 -6.41
CA LEU A 63 5.55 19.06 -5.52
C LEU A 63 6.45 20.07 -6.23
N LEU A 64 6.93 19.72 -7.43
CA LEU A 64 7.76 20.61 -8.24
C LEU A 64 7.03 21.88 -8.69
N LEU A 65 5.74 21.79 -9.02
CA LEU A 65 4.92 22.96 -9.39
C LEU A 65 4.69 23.90 -8.20
N ARG A 66 4.56 23.36 -6.98
CA ARG A 66 4.40 24.16 -5.76
C ARG A 66 5.74 24.74 -5.27
N ASN A 67 6.81 23.99 -5.42
CA ASN A 67 8.15 24.39 -5.02
C ASN A 67 9.17 24.12 -6.15
N ARG A 68 9.35 25.12 -7.01
CA ARG A 68 10.25 25.01 -8.17
C ARG A 68 11.73 24.83 -7.82
N ASN A 69 12.10 25.13 -6.58
CA ASN A 69 13.47 24.99 -6.08
C ASN A 69 13.69 23.66 -5.34
N LEU A 70 12.69 22.78 -5.32
CA LEU A 70 12.82 21.47 -4.69
C LEU A 70 13.93 20.65 -5.35
N ASN A 71 14.88 20.23 -4.54
CA ASN A 71 15.93 19.32 -4.99
C ASN A 71 15.42 17.88 -4.92
N MET A 72 15.27 17.23 -6.07
CA MET A 72 14.76 15.87 -6.17
C MET A 72 15.65 14.82 -5.48
N ASN A 73 16.93 15.14 -5.25
CA ASN A 73 17.82 14.31 -4.45
C ASN A 73 17.60 14.46 -2.94
N ARG A 74 16.77 15.42 -2.51
CA ARG A 74 16.42 15.67 -1.10
C ARG A 74 14.95 15.41 -0.80
N GLY A 75 14.17 15.04 -1.82
CA GLY A 75 12.81 14.50 -1.67
C GLY A 75 12.86 12.98 -1.67
N ILE A 76 12.41 12.33 -0.60
CA ILE A 76 12.42 10.88 -0.50
C ILE A 76 11.02 10.27 -0.61
N LEU A 77 10.97 9.02 -1.05
CA LEU A 77 9.76 8.21 -1.14
C LEU A 77 9.83 7.11 -0.09
N ASP A 78 8.88 7.12 0.86
CA ASP A 78 8.88 6.19 1.99
C ASP A 78 8.85 4.71 1.58
N PHE A 79 8.13 4.40 0.50
CA PHE A 79 8.01 3.03 -0.04
C PHE A 79 9.27 2.51 -0.74
N MET A 80 10.24 3.39 -1.06
CA MET A 80 11.51 2.97 -1.65
C MET A 80 12.55 2.58 -0.60
N ILE A 81 12.40 3.04 0.62
CA ILE A 81 13.37 2.77 1.71
C ILE A 81 13.66 1.27 1.86
N PRO A 82 12.66 0.39 1.84
CA PRO A 82 12.88 -1.04 1.99
C PRO A 82 13.50 -1.75 0.80
N LEU A 83 13.52 -1.09 -0.35
CA LEU A 83 14.05 -1.70 -1.58
C LEU A 83 15.58 -1.64 -1.66
N GLU A 84 16.21 -0.80 -0.83
CA GLU A 84 17.68 -0.62 -0.74
C GLU A 84 18.37 -0.23 -2.06
N ILE A 85 17.59 0.31 -3.03
CA ILE A 85 18.07 0.69 -4.38
C ILE A 85 18.21 2.19 -4.57
N GLY A 86 17.98 2.97 -3.53
CA GLY A 86 17.89 4.42 -3.52
C GLY A 86 16.54 4.85 -2.96
N VAL A 87 16.48 6.02 -2.38
CA VAL A 87 15.29 6.47 -1.64
C VAL A 87 14.74 7.80 -2.14
N THR A 88 15.48 8.47 -3.02
CA THR A 88 15.13 9.81 -3.49
C THR A 88 14.13 9.77 -4.66
N ALA A 89 13.44 10.87 -4.86
CA ALA A 89 12.58 11.03 -6.03
C ALA A 89 13.39 10.96 -7.35
N ASN A 90 14.66 11.40 -7.33
CA ASN A 90 15.55 11.25 -8.46
C ASN A 90 15.93 9.78 -8.73
N ASP A 91 16.18 9.00 -7.67
CA ASP A 91 16.43 7.55 -7.82
C ASP A 91 15.22 6.85 -8.44
N TYR A 92 14.01 7.18 -7.95
CA TYR A 92 12.78 6.63 -8.51
C TYR A 92 12.62 6.93 -10.01
N LEU A 93 12.84 8.17 -10.43
CA LEU A 93 12.73 8.56 -11.83
C LEU A 93 13.75 7.82 -12.71
N ASN A 94 14.98 7.65 -12.22
CA ASN A 94 16.04 6.92 -12.95
C ASN A 94 15.74 5.41 -13.04
N LEU A 95 15.11 4.82 -12.03
CA LEU A 95 14.71 3.41 -12.04
C LEU A 95 13.62 3.11 -13.06
N MET A 96 12.65 4.03 -13.22
CA MET A 96 11.55 3.85 -14.17
C MET A 96 12.00 3.86 -15.63
N ASP A 97 13.17 4.44 -15.94
CA ASP A 97 13.75 4.40 -17.28
C ASP A 97 14.48 3.06 -17.56
N SER A 98 14.74 2.24 -16.54
CA SER A 98 15.51 1.00 -16.63
C SER A 98 14.78 -0.23 -16.12
N ASP A 99 13.72 -0.72 -16.79
CA ASP A 99 13.07 -2.01 -16.51
C ASP A 99 12.55 -2.22 -15.06
N TYR A 100 11.93 -1.21 -14.49
CA TYR A 100 11.28 -1.31 -13.16
C TYR A 100 10.28 -2.48 -13.05
N GLU A 101 9.77 -3.00 -14.14
CA GLU A 101 8.95 -4.23 -14.18
C GLU A 101 9.68 -5.45 -13.59
N GLN A 102 11.00 -5.41 -13.45
CA GLN A 102 11.80 -6.47 -12.80
C GLN A 102 11.94 -6.29 -11.27
N TYR A 103 11.61 -5.10 -10.72
CA TYR A 103 11.59 -4.91 -9.26
C TYR A 103 10.16 -5.10 -8.77
N PRO A 104 9.78 -6.32 -8.42
CA PRO A 104 8.42 -6.57 -8.00
C PRO A 104 8.20 -5.87 -6.67
N ILE A 105 7.29 -4.90 -6.67
CA ILE A 105 6.55 -4.51 -5.48
C ILE A 105 6.03 -5.78 -4.77
N ASP A 106 5.86 -6.86 -5.50
CA ASP A 106 5.63 -8.25 -5.04
C ASP A 106 6.72 -8.86 -4.14
N ILE A 107 7.89 -8.25 -3.96
CA ILE A 107 8.85 -8.70 -2.94
C ILE A 107 8.18 -8.70 -1.56
N TRP A 108 7.23 -7.79 -1.36
CA TRP A 108 6.45 -7.67 -0.14
C TRP A 108 5.45 -8.80 0.08
N SER A 109 4.87 -9.35 -0.97
CA SER A 109 3.83 -10.37 -0.87
C SER A 109 4.37 -11.77 -0.54
N LYS A 110 5.63 -12.05 -0.86
CA LYS A 110 6.16 -13.41 -0.79
C LYS A 110 6.68 -13.87 0.58
N ASN A 111 7.00 -12.93 1.50
CA ASN A 111 7.58 -13.26 2.81
C ASN A 111 7.01 -12.42 3.96
N LEU A 112 5.82 -11.85 3.83
CA LEU A 112 5.22 -11.01 4.84
C LEU A 112 4.67 -11.85 6.00
N SER A 113 5.39 -11.87 7.11
CA SER A 113 4.83 -12.15 8.42
C SER A 113 4.40 -10.85 9.10
N LYS A 114 3.53 -10.95 10.09
CA LYS A 114 3.10 -9.80 10.91
C LYS A 114 4.29 -9.06 11.55
N ASP A 115 5.30 -9.81 11.98
CA ASP A 115 6.51 -9.27 12.58
C ASP A 115 7.42 -8.60 11.54
N SER A 116 7.47 -9.13 10.30
CA SER A 116 8.23 -8.50 9.23
C SER A 116 7.67 -7.14 8.82
N ILE A 117 6.34 -6.97 8.83
CA ILE A 117 5.70 -5.68 8.53
C ILE A 117 6.01 -4.65 9.60
N LYS A 118 5.93 -5.01 10.90
CA LYS A 118 6.30 -4.10 11.98
C LYS A 118 7.78 -3.71 11.95
N THR A 119 8.64 -4.66 11.65
CA THR A 119 10.07 -4.43 11.50
C THR A 119 10.31 -3.42 10.40
N LEU A 120 9.60 -3.55 9.30
CA LEU A 120 9.72 -2.69 8.14
C LEU A 120 9.22 -1.27 8.40
N GLU A 121 8.04 -1.11 9.00
CA GLU A 121 7.54 0.20 9.42
C GLU A 121 8.58 0.90 10.32
N THR A 122 9.18 0.15 11.23
CA THR A 122 10.24 0.65 12.10
C THR A 122 11.49 1.05 11.31
N GLN A 123 11.88 0.29 10.30
CA GLN A 123 13.02 0.60 9.42
C GLN A 123 12.76 1.88 8.64
N ILE A 124 11.57 2.03 8.05
CA ILE A 124 11.16 3.24 7.30
C ILE A 124 11.26 4.47 8.19
N VAL A 125 10.65 4.42 9.37
CA VAL A 125 10.67 5.54 10.32
C VAL A 125 12.09 5.88 10.74
N ASN A 126 12.89 4.90 11.13
CA ASN A 126 14.27 5.11 11.57
C ASN A 126 15.13 5.74 10.46
N GLU A 127 14.96 5.29 9.22
CA GLU A 127 15.72 5.84 8.09
C GLU A 127 15.30 7.28 7.78
N ILE A 128 14.00 7.59 7.78
CA ILE A 128 13.51 8.96 7.61
C ILE A 128 14.10 9.88 8.70
N LEU A 129 14.00 9.47 9.96
CA LEU A 129 14.53 10.25 11.08
C LEU A 129 16.05 10.42 11.00
N ARG A 130 16.77 9.39 10.57
CA ARG A 130 18.22 9.46 10.35
C ARG A 130 18.56 10.50 9.29
N LEU A 131 17.91 10.44 8.12
CA LEU A 131 18.15 11.36 7.01
C LEU A 131 17.77 12.80 7.38
N TRP A 132 16.65 12.98 8.09
CA TRP A 132 16.21 14.30 8.59
C TRP A 132 17.21 14.89 9.56
N ASN A 133 17.68 14.12 10.55
CA ASN A 133 18.66 14.60 11.54
C ASN A 133 20.02 14.92 10.92
N MET A 134 20.35 14.32 9.77
CA MET A 134 21.56 14.63 9.00
C MET A 134 21.40 15.79 8.03
N ASP A 135 20.25 16.46 8.04
CA ASP A 135 19.90 17.50 7.04
C ASP A 135 20.06 17.00 5.60
N ALA A 136 19.76 15.73 5.35
CA ALA A 136 19.90 15.10 4.05
C ALA A 136 18.62 15.15 3.20
N ILE A 137 17.47 15.46 3.81
CA ILE A 137 16.16 15.49 3.14
C ILE A 137 15.40 16.77 3.46
N ASP A 138 14.55 17.21 2.53
CA ASP A 138 13.68 18.37 2.68
C ASP A 138 12.21 17.98 2.81
N ILE A 139 11.79 16.83 2.24
CA ILE A 139 10.40 16.41 2.20
C ILE A 139 10.29 14.89 2.02
N VAL A 140 9.21 14.31 2.54
CA VAL A 140 8.83 12.92 2.36
C VAL A 140 7.59 12.84 1.47
N LEU A 141 7.67 12.13 0.35
CA LEU A 141 6.48 11.67 -0.38
C LEU A 141 6.00 10.38 0.28
N CYS A 142 4.85 10.48 0.93
CA CYS A 142 4.36 9.48 1.85
C CYS A 142 3.27 8.62 1.20
N GLN A 143 3.43 7.31 1.23
CA GLN A 143 2.39 6.33 0.88
C GLN A 143 1.77 5.71 2.15
N TYR A 144 2.56 5.59 3.22
CA TYR A 144 2.13 4.92 4.46
C TYR A 144 1.53 5.92 5.46
N SER A 145 0.22 5.86 5.67
CA SER A 145 -0.48 6.77 6.57
C SER A 145 -0.09 6.64 8.05
N ASN A 146 0.39 5.47 8.45
CA ASN A 146 0.79 5.16 9.83
C ASN A 146 2.07 5.89 10.27
N ILE A 147 2.91 6.36 9.35
CA ILE A 147 4.12 7.12 9.69
C ILE A 147 3.84 8.63 9.86
N VAL A 148 2.72 9.14 9.36
CA VAL A 148 2.39 10.57 9.40
C VAL A 148 2.42 11.18 10.78
N PRO A 149 1.86 10.56 11.84
CA PRO A 149 1.95 11.10 13.18
C PRO A 149 3.40 11.31 13.67
N ILE A 150 4.34 10.50 13.15
CA ILE A 150 5.76 10.63 13.47
C ILE A 150 6.38 11.79 12.69
N LEU A 151 6.04 11.94 11.41
CA LEU A 151 6.50 13.06 10.59
C LEU A 151 6.05 14.40 11.20
N GLU A 152 4.78 14.50 11.59
CA GLU A 152 4.20 15.69 12.26
C GLU A 152 4.91 15.99 13.59
N LYS A 153 5.12 14.97 14.43
CA LYS A 153 5.82 15.12 15.71
C LYS A 153 7.23 15.71 15.55
N HIS A 154 7.92 15.35 14.47
CA HIS A 154 9.28 15.80 14.19
C HIS A 154 9.34 17.02 13.25
N ASN A 155 8.18 17.60 12.89
CA ASN A 155 8.05 18.69 11.92
C ASN A 155 8.72 18.40 10.58
N ILE A 156 8.66 17.16 10.12
CA ILE A 156 9.17 16.74 8.83
C ILE A 156 8.12 17.06 7.77
N PRO A 157 8.42 17.88 6.76
CA PRO A 157 7.49 18.15 5.68
C PRO A 157 7.15 16.88 4.91
N TYR A 158 5.88 16.68 4.62
CA TYR A 158 5.44 15.52 3.83
C TYR A 158 4.31 15.91 2.87
N GLU A 159 4.16 15.12 1.83
CA GLU A 159 3.01 15.13 0.91
C GLU A 159 2.53 13.70 0.73
N TYR A 160 1.21 13.52 0.71
CA TYR A 160 0.66 12.20 0.35
C TYR A 160 0.77 11.96 -1.15
N ALA A 161 1.21 10.78 -1.50
CA ALA A 161 1.08 10.29 -2.86
C ALA A 161 -0.42 10.11 -3.20
N ILE A 162 -0.84 10.66 -4.34
CA ILE A 162 -2.25 10.76 -4.72
C ILE A 162 -2.53 9.80 -5.86
N GLU A 163 -3.48 8.91 -5.65
CA GLU A 163 -3.97 8.01 -6.68
C GLU A 163 -4.68 8.77 -7.79
N THR A 164 -4.60 8.24 -9.00
CA THR A 164 -5.33 8.81 -10.12
C THR A 164 -6.80 8.35 -10.12
N PRO A 165 -7.76 9.19 -10.57
CA PRO A 165 -9.15 8.76 -10.71
C PRO A 165 -9.32 7.52 -11.58
N VAL A 166 -8.51 7.36 -12.61
CA VAL A 166 -8.52 6.19 -13.50
C VAL A 166 -8.08 4.94 -12.76
N PHE A 167 -7.04 5.04 -11.92
CA PHE A 167 -6.60 3.93 -11.09
C PHE A 167 -7.71 3.51 -10.11
N LEU A 168 -8.32 4.47 -9.42
CA LEU A 168 -9.43 4.21 -8.50
C LEU A 168 -10.62 3.51 -9.20
N GLU A 169 -10.99 4.00 -10.38
CA GLU A 169 -12.05 3.38 -11.17
C GLU A 169 -11.71 1.92 -11.53
N ASN A 170 -10.47 1.64 -11.91
CA ASN A 170 -10.02 0.29 -12.24
C ASN A 170 -10.03 -0.64 -11.01
N VAL A 171 -9.61 -0.14 -9.85
CA VAL A 171 -9.69 -0.90 -8.57
C VAL A 171 -11.14 -1.25 -8.26
N VAL A 172 -12.06 -0.29 -8.36
CA VAL A 172 -13.49 -0.54 -8.10
C VAL A 172 -14.08 -1.54 -9.11
N LYS A 173 -13.76 -1.41 -10.40
CA LYS A 173 -14.21 -2.36 -11.44
C LYS A 173 -13.71 -3.78 -11.14
N LYS A 174 -12.43 -3.91 -10.79
CA LYS A 174 -11.84 -5.21 -10.41
C LYS A 174 -12.50 -5.79 -9.17
N PHE A 175 -12.79 -4.95 -8.18
CA PHE A 175 -13.47 -5.37 -6.96
C PHE A 175 -14.89 -5.88 -7.24
N MET A 176 -15.67 -5.14 -8.02
CA MET A 176 -17.02 -5.57 -8.41
C MET A 176 -17.01 -6.88 -9.20
N TYR A 177 -16.00 -7.08 -10.05
CA TYR A 177 -15.82 -8.35 -10.76
C TYR A 177 -15.56 -9.50 -9.80
N LEU A 178 -14.68 -9.32 -8.79
CA LEU A 178 -14.39 -10.34 -7.78
C LEU A 178 -15.63 -10.70 -6.95
N ILE A 179 -16.43 -9.72 -6.54
CA ILE A 179 -17.71 -9.95 -5.85
C ILE A 179 -18.65 -10.77 -6.74
N SER A 180 -18.75 -10.42 -8.03
CA SER A 180 -19.60 -11.15 -8.96
C SER A 180 -19.16 -12.60 -9.11
N LEU A 181 -17.86 -12.87 -9.13
CA LEU A 181 -17.35 -14.25 -9.17
C LEU A 181 -17.67 -15.01 -7.89
N ASP A 182 -17.51 -14.37 -6.74
CA ASP A 182 -17.82 -14.96 -5.43
C ASP A 182 -19.27 -15.39 -5.33
N HIS A 183 -20.21 -14.50 -5.70
CA HIS A 183 -21.63 -14.82 -5.76
C HIS A 183 -21.97 -15.91 -6.78
N MET A 184 -21.24 -15.99 -7.89
CA MET A 184 -21.44 -17.08 -8.86
C MET A 184 -20.99 -18.42 -8.27
N HIS A 185 -19.89 -18.46 -7.53
CA HIS A 185 -19.41 -19.67 -6.85
C HIS A 185 -20.35 -20.13 -5.74
N GLU A 186 -20.94 -19.24 -4.98
CA GLU A 186 -21.94 -19.55 -3.95
C GLU A 186 -23.21 -20.17 -4.55
N ASN A 187 -23.54 -19.86 -5.81
CA ASN A 187 -24.77 -20.31 -6.49
C ASN A 187 -24.52 -21.47 -7.47
N LEU A 188 -23.31 -22.01 -7.57
CA LEU A 188 -23.07 -23.18 -8.42
C LEU A 188 -23.76 -24.42 -7.83
N PRO A 189 -24.60 -25.16 -8.61
CA PRO A 189 -25.17 -26.40 -8.13
C PRO A 189 -24.06 -27.41 -7.84
N VAL A 190 -24.03 -27.94 -6.63
CA VAL A 190 -23.14 -29.04 -6.27
C VAL A 190 -23.63 -30.28 -7.03
N MET A 191 -22.90 -30.70 -8.07
CA MET A 191 -23.13 -31.99 -8.68
C MET A 191 -22.58 -33.08 -7.75
N ILE A 192 -23.46 -33.71 -6.98
CA ILE A 192 -23.11 -34.90 -6.23
C ILE A 192 -23.14 -36.07 -7.22
N ASN A 193 -21.98 -36.54 -7.67
CA ASN A 193 -21.87 -37.82 -8.36
C ASN A 193 -22.10 -38.94 -7.34
N VAL A 194 -23.29 -39.47 -7.28
CA VAL A 194 -23.57 -40.72 -6.57
C VAL A 194 -23.14 -41.84 -7.51
N ALA A 195 -21.95 -42.41 -7.29
CA ALA A 195 -21.56 -43.65 -7.93
C ALA A 195 -22.45 -44.78 -7.39
N ALA A 196 -23.19 -45.43 -8.26
CA ALA A 196 -23.99 -46.64 -7.97
C ALA A 196 -23.08 -47.86 -7.90
#